data_389e2ae9a9cc6ccc0bdc66800d17c6a6
#
_entry.id   389e2ae9a9cc6ccc0bdc66800d17c6a6
#
_cell.length_a   1.000
_cell.length_b   1.000
_cell.length_c   1.000
_cell.angle_alpha   90.00
_cell.angle_beta   90.00
_cell.angle_gamma   90.00
#
_symmetry.space_group_name_H-M   'P 1'
#
loop_
_entity.id
_entity.type
_entity.pdbx_description
1 polymer ?
#
loop_
_entity_poly.entity_id
_entity_poly.type
_entity_poly.pdbx_seq_one_letter_code
_entity_poly.pdbx_strand_id
1 'polypeptide(L)'
;MSEERAKRLNLPILASIRAYASAGVDPSIMGMGPWPASEKALKRAGLRKEEIDLWELNEAFAAQSLGVLRELAIAKNRVNVNGGAIALGHPLGCT
;
A
#
# COMPACT_ATOMS: atom_id res chain seq x y z
N MET A 1 -5.79 -12.68 12.25
CA MET A 1 -5.59 -14.08 12.68
C MET A 1 -5.25 -14.95 11.48
N SER A 2 -4.82 -16.21 11.66
CA SER A 2 -4.63 -17.14 10.55
C SER A 2 -5.97 -17.57 9.94
N GLU A 3 -5.96 -17.96 8.67
CA GLU A 3 -7.14 -18.47 7.97
C GLU A 3 -7.73 -19.70 8.69
N GLU A 4 -6.88 -20.62 9.13
CA GLU A 4 -7.28 -21.80 9.89
C GLU A 4 -8.03 -21.42 11.19
N ARG A 5 -7.54 -20.41 11.91
CA ARG A 5 -8.20 -19.91 13.12
C ARG A 5 -9.54 -19.27 12.81
N ALA A 6 -9.64 -18.51 11.72
CA ALA A 6 -10.91 -17.90 11.30
C ALA A 6 -11.96 -18.97 10.95
N LYS A 7 -11.57 -19.98 10.17
CA LYS A 7 -12.43 -21.12 9.83
C LYS A 7 -12.91 -21.87 11.07
N ARG A 8 -12.01 -22.16 12.01
CA ARG A 8 -12.35 -22.86 13.26
C ARG A 8 -13.36 -22.09 14.13
N LEU A 9 -13.28 -20.75 14.09
CA LEU A 9 -14.19 -19.86 14.81
C LEU A 9 -15.44 -19.47 13.99
N ASN A 10 -15.59 -20.03 12.80
CA ASN A 10 -16.69 -19.71 11.86
C ASN A 10 -16.81 -18.21 11.59
N LEU A 11 -15.69 -17.51 11.47
CA LEU A 11 -15.65 -16.08 11.18
C LEU A 11 -15.52 -15.83 9.67
N PRO A 12 -16.19 -14.81 9.12
CA PRO A 12 -16.05 -14.45 7.72
C PRO A 12 -14.62 -13.97 7.45
N ILE A 13 -14.00 -14.48 6.38
CA ILE A 13 -12.70 -14.04 5.91
C ILE A 13 -12.92 -12.97 4.85
N LEU A 14 -12.61 -11.72 5.18
CA LEU A 14 -12.80 -10.59 4.27
C LEU A 14 -11.67 -10.48 3.24
N ALA A 15 -10.45 -10.78 3.66
CA ALA A 15 -9.27 -10.72 2.82
C ALA A 15 -8.12 -11.56 3.39
N SER A 16 -7.12 -11.87 2.59
CA SER A 16 -5.88 -12.52 3.01
C SER A 16 -4.68 -11.63 2.72
N ILE A 17 -3.80 -11.43 3.70
CA ILE A 17 -2.53 -10.73 3.52
C ILE A 17 -1.56 -11.68 2.79
N ARG A 18 -1.18 -11.34 1.57
CA ARG A 18 -0.29 -12.15 0.75
C ARG A 18 1.19 -11.91 1.06
N ALA A 19 1.55 -10.64 1.25
CA ALA A 19 2.90 -10.25 1.61
C ALA A 19 2.90 -8.87 2.25
N TYR A 20 3.98 -8.56 2.95
CA TYR A 20 4.30 -7.23 3.45
C TYR A 20 5.80 -6.99 3.38
N ALA A 21 6.21 -5.72 3.32
CA ALA A 21 7.61 -5.34 3.33
C ALA A 21 7.80 -3.93 3.88
N SER A 22 8.99 -3.68 4.40
CA SER A 22 9.50 -2.37 4.70
C SER A 22 10.77 -2.11 3.91
N ALA A 23 11.05 -0.84 3.62
CA ALA A 23 12.26 -0.39 2.98
C ALA A 23 12.71 0.92 3.60
N GLY A 24 14.02 1.08 3.76
CA GLY A 24 14.63 2.36 4.11
C GLY A 24 15.04 3.10 2.84
N VAL A 25 14.99 4.44 2.90
CA VAL A 25 15.50 5.35 1.89
C VAL A 25 16.32 6.43 2.56
N ASP A 26 17.09 7.18 1.78
CA ASP A 26 17.81 8.35 2.29
C ASP A 26 16.81 9.33 2.96
N PRO A 27 17.12 9.88 4.14
CA PRO A 27 16.23 10.81 4.84
C PRO A 27 15.80 12.03 4.01
N SER A 28 16.64 12.48 3.08
CA SER A 28 16.32 13.60 2.18
C SER A 28 15.15 13.32 1.23
N ILE A 29 14.86 12.05 0.99
CA ILE A 29 13.76 11.57 0.15
C ILE A 29 12.83 10.63 0.92
N MET A 30 12.69 10.84 2.22
CA MET A 30 11.88 10.01 3.12
C MET A 30 10.50 9.65 2.55
N GLY A 31 9.84 10.61 1.91
CA GLY A 31 8.52 10.41 1.30
C GLY A 31 8.47 9.36 0.19
N MET A 32 9.61 8.96 -0.36
CA MET A 32 9.70 7.94 -1.41
C MET A 32 9.72 6.50 -0.88
N GLY A 33 9.75 6.31 0.44
CA GLY A 33 9.78 4.98 1.08
C GLY A 33 8.71 3.99 0.57
N PRO A 34 7.47 4.40 0.29
CA PRO A 34 6.44 3.51 -0.26
C PRO A 34 6.81 2.86 -1.60
N TRP A 35 7.59 3.53 -2.44
CA TRP A 35 8.05 2.96 -3.72
C TRP A 35 8.86 1.67 -3.52
N PRO A 36 10.08 1.66 -2.93
CA PRO A 36 10.85 0.43 -2.77
C PRO A 36 10.18 -0.58 -1.84
N ALA A 37 9.36 -0.14 -0.88
CA ALA A 37 8.58 -1.06 -0.04
C ALA A 37 7.54 -1.83 -0.86
N SER A 38 6.82 -1.17 -1.77
CA SER A 38 5.85 -1.79 -2.66
C SER A 38 6.51 -2.78 -3.62
N GLU A 39 7.62 -2.40 -4.26
CA GLU A 39 8.37 -3.31 -5.14
C GLU A 39 8.82 -4.58 -4.39
N LYS A 40 9.32 -4.41 -3.17
CA LYS A 40 9.74 -5.52 -2.31
C LYS A 40 8.56 -6.42 -1.89
N ALA A 41 7.40 -5.83 -1.60
CA ALA A 41 6.19 -6.57 -1.26
C ALA A 41 5.67 -7.37 -2.46
N LEU A 42 5.61 -6.77 -3.64
CA LEU A 42 5.24 -7.43 -4.89
C LEU A 42 6.17 -8.60 -5.20
N LYS A 43 7.47 -8.38 -5.11
CA LYS A 43 8.46 -9.45 -5.31
C LYS A 43 8.25 -10.62 -4.36
N ARG A 44 7.95 -10.35 -3.07
CA ARG A 44 7.66 -11.40 -2.08
C ARG A 44 6.36 -12.14 -2.36
N ALA A 45 5.36 -11.43 -2.88
CA ALA A 45 4.08 -12.02 -3.27
C ALA A 45 4.16 -12.83 -4.57
N GLY A 46 5.24 -12.67 -5.36
CA GLY A 46 5.35 -13.24 -6.70
C GLY A 46 4.41 -12.59 -7.71
N LEU A 47 4.06 -11.30 -7.48
CA LEU A 47 3.13 -10.54 -8.31
C LEU A 47 3.86 -9.42 -9.06
N ARG A 48 3.35 -9.10 -10.24
CA ARG A 48 3.72 -7.90 -10.98
C ARG A 48 2.75 -6.78 -10.63
N LYS A 49 3.17 -5.53 -10.76
CA LYS A 49 2.34 -4.36 -10.46
C LYS A 49 1.07 -4.27 -11.32
N GLU A 50 1.12 -4.78 -12.54
CA GLU A 50 -0.02 -4.82 -13.48
C GLU A 50 -1.15 -5.73 -12.99
N GLU A 51 -0.82 -6.70 -12.15
CA GLU A 51 -1.77 -7.67 -11.56
C GLU A 51 -2.48 -7.11 -10.31
N ILE A 52 -2.12 -5.89 -9.89
CA ILE A 52 -2.79 -5.21 -8.78
C ILE A 52 -3.94 -4.37 -9.32
N ASP A 53 -5.14 -4.67 -8.90
CA ASP A 53 -6.34 -3.98 -9.35
C ASP A 53 -6.48 -2.58 -8.75
N LEU A 54 -6.26 -2.46 -7.46
CA LEU A 54 -6.39 -1.22 -6.71
C LEU A 54 -5.19 -0.98 -5.80
N TRP A 55 -4.87 0.30 -5.61
CA TRP A 55 -3.80 0.74 -4.75
C TRP A 55 -4.35 1.70 -3.70
N GLU A 56 -3.97 1.48 -2.46
CA GLU A 56 -4.18 2.43 -1.38
C GLU A 56 -2.81 2.98 -0.97
N LEU A 57 -2.55 4.23 -1.34
CA LEU A 57 -1.31 4.94 -1.03
C LEU A 57 -1.61 6.05 -0.04
N ASN A 58 -1.01 5.98 1.15
CA ASN A 58 -1.17 7.05 2.12
C ASN A 58 -0.60 8.36 1.58
N GLU A 59 -1.43 9.39 1.52
CA GLU A 59 -1.10 10.72 1.02
C GLU A 59 -0.58 11.60 2.15
N ALA A 60 0.61 11.27 2.70
CA ALA A 60 1.23 12.12 3.72
C ALA A 60 1.46 13.54 3.20
N PHE A 61 1.85 13.65 1.92
CA PHE A 61 1.97 14.91 1.17
C PHE A 61 1.59 14.68 -0.29
N ALA A 62 0.94 15.65 -0.93
CA ALA A 62 0.56 15.55 -2.34
C ALA A 62 1.77 15.34 -3.26
N ALA A 63 2.85 16.08 -3.04
CA ALA A 63 4.08 15.96 -3.82
C ALA A 63 4.72 14.56 -3.67
N GLN A 64 4.75 14.03 -2.45
CA GLN A 64 5.24 12.69 -2.15
C GLN A 64 4.43 11.62 -2.89
N SER A 65 3.11 11.69 -2.84
CA SER A 65 2.22 10.74 -3.51
C SER A 65 2.43 10.77 -5.02
N LEU A 66 2.54 11.95 -5.62
CA LEU A 66 2.83 12.09 -7.05
C LEU A 66 4.19 11.51 -7.43
N GLY A 67 5.21 11.70 -6.59
CA GLY A 67 6.54 11.11 -6.77
C GLY A 67 6.47 9.58 -6.78
N VAL A 68 5.85 8.98 -5.76
CA VAL A 68 5.70 7.53 -5.65
C VAL A 68 4.93 6.95 -6.84
N LEU A 69 3.84 7.60 -7.26
CA LEU A 69 3.05 7.14 -8.42
C LEU A 69 3.86 7.17 -9.73
N ARG A 70 4.73 8.16 -9.90
CA ARG A 70 5.62 8.25 -11.07
C ARG A 70 6.62 7.10 -11.10
N GLU A 71 7.30 6.85 -9.97
CA GLU A 71 8.30 5.78 -9.86
C GLU A 71 7.68 4.39 -10.04
N LEU A 72 6.52 4.15 -9.42
CA LEU A 72 5.77 2.90 -9.61
C LEU A 72 5.07 2.81 -10.97
N ALA A 73 4.98 3.91 -11.72
CA ALA A 73 4.24 3.99 -12.99
C ALA A 73 2.80 3.45 -12.87
N ILE A 74 2.09 3.88 -11.81
CA ILE A 74 0.71 3.47 -11.54
C ILE A 74 -0.26 4.53 -12.07
N ALA A 75 -1.32 4.08 -12.72
CA ALA A 75 -2.38 4.95 -13.20
C ALA A 75 -3.22 5.51 -12.03
N LYS A 76 -3.43 6.83 -11.99
CA LYS A 76 -4.13 7.52 -10.89
C LYS A 76 -5.55 7.02 -10.64
N ASN A 77 -6.25 6.57 -11.68
CA ASN A 77 -7.61 6.04 -11.57
C ASN A 77 -7.69 4.68 -10.84
N ARG A 78 -6.56 4.09 -10.48
CA ARG A 78 -6.46 2.85 -9.70
C ARG A 78 -5.98 3.10 -8.27
N VAL A 79 -5.80 4.36 -7.88
CA VAL A 79 -5.21 4.74 -6.58
C VAL A 79 -6.23 5.50 -5.76
N ASN A 80 -6.40 5.09 -4.49
CA ASN A 80 -7.27 5.78 -3.52
C ASN A 80 -8.66 6.10 -4.11
N VAL A 81 -9.27 5.13 -4.76
CA VAL A 81 -10.51 5.32 -5.54
C VAL A 81 -11.70 5.81 -4.72
N ASN A 82 -11.65 5.66 -3.40
CA ASN A 82 -12.64 6.17 -2.47
C ASN A 82 -12.16 7.40 -1.67
N GLY A 83 -11.09 8.04 -2.11
CA GLY A 83 -10.41 9.15 -1.42
C GLY A 83 -9.22 8.65 -0.60
N GLY A 84 -8.19 9.47 -0.50
CA GLY A 84 -6.99 9.23 0.30
C GLY A 84 -6.91 10.16 1.52
N ALA A 85 -5.76 10.20 2.19
CA ALA A 85 -5.55 10.96 3.42
C ALA A 85 -5.76 12.48 3.26
N ILE A 86 -5.56 13.04 2.08
CA ILE A 86 -5.82 14.47 1.82
C ILE A 86 -7.30 14.76 1.94
N ALA A 87 -8.17 13.87 1.44
CA ALA A 87 -9.61 14.04 1.49
C ALA A 87 -10.22 13.60 2.83
N LEU A 88 -9.74 12.51 3.40
CA LEU A 88 -10.35 11.82 4.55
C LEU A 88 -9.70 12.17 5.89
N GLY A 89 -8.45 12.62 5.88
CA GLY A 89 -7.62 12.89 7.05
C GLY A 89 -6.47 11.89 7.20
N HIS A 90 -5.41 12.33 7.88
CA HIS A 90 -4.21 11.53 8.14
C HIS A 90 -3.88 11.50 9.64
N PRO A 91 -4.59 10.68 10.42
CA PRO A 91 -4.27 10.50 11.85
C PRO A 91 -3.03 9.61 11.98
N LEU A 92 -1.86 10.20 12.15
CA LEU A 92 -0.55 9.53 12.15
C LEU A 92 -0.48 8.26 13.00
N GLY A 93 -1.13 8.23 14.15
CA GLY A 93 -1.15 7.07 15.03
C GLY A 93 -2.17 5.99 14.64
N CYS A 94 -3.05 6.25 13.69
CA CYS A 94 -4.08 5.33 13.22
C CYS A 94 -3.71 4.67 11.90
N THR A 95 -3.01 5.42 11.06
CA THR A 95 -2.55 4.93 9.76
C THR A 95 -1.31 4.09 9.90
#